data_3d982bf6460b001ffd26277e162d65ab
#
_entry.id   3d982bf6460b001ffd26277e162d65ab
#
_cell.length_a   1.000
_cell.length_b   1.000
_cell.length_c   1.000
_cell.angle_alpha   90.00
_cell.angle_beta   90.00
_cell.angle_gamma   90.00
#
_symmetry.space_group_name_H-M   'P 1'
#
loop_
_entity.id
_entity.type
_entity.pdbx_description
1 polymer ?
#
loop_
_entity_poly.entity_id
_entity_poly.type
_entity_poly.pdbx_seq_one_letter_code
_entity_poly.pdbx_strand_id
1 'polypeptide(L)'
;MIHNKLNTIFAAAAIAVGLNAAAKPAAPKLEFEPPFWWAGMNETSLQIMVHGDGVRDAITSIDSNASGAVIDSIVKLESPNYQLVYLNTANVKPGSTVNFSFKYAGKKKPIKAAYELRARDGRPHPTFDASDVLYLIMPDRFADGDTTNNVLPSMKHPVEIDRNKPNGRHGGDLKGIADHLGYIDSLGVTAIWLNPVLENDMPGGSYHGYATTNYYRVDPRFGSNEDYVDLIAKTHERGMKVVMDMIFNHCGSAHPWLSDLPERSWLNHPDGDVMTNFRLSTINDPYVSRHDLDKSVNGWFVKDMPDLNQRNPHVLKYLVQNSIWWIEYSRIDGIRMDTYPYADMLAMADWIRDVQKEYPGYNIVGECWYGEAAGTAFWQDRSRLNLKGRTNLPTVMDFPLMLIAPKAFTATTLPWADGLNDIYNRLSLDYLYEDPQHVLTFLDNHDTDRFLPALPENLLSWKQAVTFLLTSRGIPQIYYGTELLMHGNRKVADGCVRQDVPGGFPGDTRNEFTANGRTKLQNEAFDYLCRLAHWRRGNDAISHGSLKHFMPENGLYVYERKSPSRRVIVMMHGNENDVDIDMSIYAEILRPGDTFTNVMTGERVTITPTMHFGPRATLVLE
;
A
#
# COMPACT_ATOMS: atom_id res chain seq x y z
N MET A 1 33.07 17.64 -85.29
CA MET A 1 33.27 16.51 -86.17
C MET A 1 32.56 15.33 -85.57
N ILE A 2 31.58 14.80 -86.31
CA ILE A 2 31.10 13.42 -86.44
C ILE A 2 30.26 12.91 -85.27
N HIS A 3 28.99 12.94 -85.44
CA HIS A 3 28.00 11.96 -85.91
C HIS A 3 27.66 10.79 -84.94
N ASN A 4 26.42 10.80 -84.49
CA ASN A 4 25.29 9.91 -84.80
C ASN A 4 25.26 8.60 -83.99
N LYS A 5 24.19 8.23 -83.34
CA LYS A 5 22.84 7.81 -83.82
C LYS A 5 21.89 7.61 -82.69
N LEU A 6 20.67 8.06 -82.88
CA LEU A 6 19.47 7.64 -82.18
C LEU A 6 19.25 6.12 -82.29
N ASN A 7 18.81 5.47 -81.19
CA ASN A 7 17.94 4.31 -81.25
C ASN A 7 16.84 4.40 -80.18
N THR A 8 15.67 4.65 -80.68
CA THR A 8 14.39 4.66 -79.89
C THR A 8 13.99 3.22 -79.66
N ILE A 9 13.84 2.81 -78.41
CA ILE A 9 13.18 1.55 -78.03
C ILE A 9 11.92 1.91 -77.24
N PHE A 10 10.75 1.68 -77.82
CA PHE A 10 9.45 1.67 -77.14
C PHE A 10 9.41 0.50 -76.15
N ALA A 11 9.35 0.77 -74.87
CA ALA A 11 8.97 -0.22 -73.84
C ALA A 11 7.52 0.03 -73.46
N ALA A 12 6.64 -0.90 -73.80
CA ALA A 12 5.26 -0.90 -73.36
C ALA A 12 5.17 -1.10 -71.85
N ALA A 13 4.67 -0.09 -71.12
CA ALA A 13 4.34 -0.23 -69.70
C ALA A 13 3.06 -1.04 -69.51
N ALA A 14 3.18 -2.27 -69.08
CA ALA A 14 2.06 -3.06 -68.60
C ALA A 14 1.66 -2.52 -67.22
N ILE A 15 0.52 -1.85 -67.11
CA ILE A 15 -0.09 -1.47 -65.83
C ILE A 15 -0.64 -2.74 -65.18
N ALA A 16 0.11 -3.32 -64.25
CA ALA A 16 -0.41 -4.34 -63.35
C ALA A 16 -1.31 -3.66 -62.29
N VAL A 17 -2.62 -3.75 -62.51
CA VAL A 17 -3.61 -3.43 -61.46
C VAL A 17 -3.46 -4.50 -60.38
N GLY A 18 -2.63 -4.21 -59.34
CA GLY A 18 -2.59 -5.00 -58.13
C GLY A 18 -3.89 -4.85 -57.39
N LEU A 19 -4.73 -5.88 -57.45
CA LEU A 19 -5.83 -6.07 -56.51
C LEU A 19 -5.21 -6.19 -55.10
N ASN A 20 -5.22 -5.07 -54.37
CA ASN A 20 -5.03 -5.11 -52.93
C ASN A 20 -6.16 -5.98 -52.35
N ALA A 21 -5.86 -7.24 -52.07
CA ALA A 21 -6.70 -8.06 -51.21
C ALA A 21 -6.69 -7.36 -49.86
N ALA A 22 -7.77 -6.65 -49.53
CA ALA A 22 -7.99 -6.11 -48.21
C ALA A 22 -7.79 -7.27 -47.23
N ALA A 23 -6.79 -7.14 -46.36
CA ALA A 23 -6.56 -8.11 -45.28
C ALA A 23 -7.90 -8.27 -44.53
N LYS A 24 -8.35 -9.52 -44.40
CA LYS A 24 -9.53 -9.80 -43.57
C LYS A 24 -9.32 -9.11 -42.22
N PRO A 25 -10.27 -8.26 -41.77
CA PRO A 25 -10.15 -7.69 -40.45
C PRO A 25 -9.95 -8.82 -39.43
N ALA A 26 -8.91 -8.70 -38.60
CA ALA A 26 -8.68 -9.63 -37.52
C ALA A 26 -9.95 -9.78 -36.67
N ALA A 27 -10.22 -10.97 -36.15
CA ALA A 27 -11.33 -11.14 -35.22
C ALA A 27 -11.15 -10.16 -34.05
N PRO A 28 -12.19 -9.48 -33.57
CA PRO A 28 -12.10 -8.63 -32.40
C PRO A 28 -11.45 -9.40 -31.25
N LYS A 29 -10.42 -8.85 -30.64
CA LYS A 29 -9.83 -9.39 -29.43
C LYS A 29 -10.78 -9.08 -28.29
N LEU A 30 -11.19 -10.09 -27.52
CA LEU A 30 -11.99 -9.91 -26.31
C LEU A 30 -11.10 -9.97 -25.09
N GLU A 31 -11.30 -9.04 -24.19
CA GLU A 31 -10.63 -8.96 -22.90
C GLU A 31 -11.65 -9.14 -21.79
N PHE A 32 -11.25 -9.83 -20.72
CA PHE A 32 -12.11 -10.16 -19.60
C PHE A 32 -11.48 -9.62 -18.30
N GLU A 33 -12.29 -8.95 -17.49
CA GLU A 33 -11.91 -8.52 -16.14
C GLU A 33 -13.01 -8.93 -15.13
N PRO A 34 -12.63 -9.74 -14.12
CA PRO A 34 -11.32 -10.35 -13.88
C PRO A 34 -10.92 -11.33 -15.01
N PRO A 35 -9.60 -11.56 -15.24
CA PRO A 35 -9.13 -12.40 -16.35
C PRO A 35 -9.48 -13.89 -16.19
N PHE A 36 -9.72 -14.34 -14.98
CA PHE A 36 -10.21 -15.66 -14.56
C PHE A 36 -10.77 -15.55 -13.13
N TRP A 37 -11.44 -16.60 -12.64
CA TRP A 37 -12.01 -16.63 -11.31
C TRP A 37 -11.83 -18.00 -10.65
N TRP A 38 -12.40 -18.18 -9.45
CA TRP A 38 -12.36 -19.45 -8.72
C TRP A 38 -13.75 -19.99 -8.48
N ALA A 39 -13.86 -21.33 -8.45
CA ALA A 39 -15.04 -22.03 -7.99
C ALA A 39 -15.05 -22.09 -6.45
N GLY A 40 -16.26 -22.10 -5.87
CA GLY A 40 -16.41 -22.24 -4.42
C GLY A 40 -16.18 -20.95 -3.63
N MET A 41 -16.33 -19.79 -4.25
CA MET A 41 -16.39 -18.51 -3.57
C MET A 41 -17.73 -18.36 -2.84
N ASN A 42 -17.72 -17.66 -1.68
CA ASN A 42 -18.94 -17.39 -0.90
C ASN A 42 -19.91 -16.50 -1.68
N GLU A 43 -19.40 -15.55 -2.45
CA GLU A 43 -20.20 -14.76 -3.39
C GLU A 43 -20.29 -15.49 -4.73
N THR A 44 -21.48 -15.98 -5.05
CA THR A 44 -21.70 -16.79 -6.25
C THR A 44 -22.07 -16.01 -7.50
N SER A 45 -22.35 -14.71 -7.38
CA SER A 45 -22.61 -13.83 -8.52
C SER A 45 -21.33 -13.16 -8.96
N LEU A 46 -20.72 -13.66 -10.03
CA LEU A 46 -19.50 -13.11 -10.64
C LEU A 46 -19.86 -12.11 -11.73
N GLN A 47 -19.39 -10.88 -11.62
CA GLN A 47 -19.43 -9.88 -12.69
C GLN A 47 -18.19 -10.02 -13.57
N ILE A 48 -18.35 -10.27 -14.84
CA ILE A 48 -17.26 -10.27 -15.81
C ILE A 48 -17.46 -9.08 -16.74
N MET A 49 -16.54 -8.13 -16.72
CA MET A 49 -16.49 -7.05 -17.69
C MET A 49 -15.82 -7.59 -18.96
N VAL A 50 -16.55 -7.53 -20.07
CA VAL A 50 -16.05 -7.96 -21.38
C VAL A 50 -15.86 -6.72 -22.24
N HIS A 51 -14.62 -6.51 -22.67
CA HIS A 51 -14.24 -5.42 -23.58
C HIS A 51 -13.87 -5.97 -24.96
N GLY A 52 -14.28 -5.27 -26.01
CA GLY A 52 -13.95 -5.56 -27.40
C GLY A 52 -14.85 -4.82 -28.37
N ASP A 53 -14.34 -4.53 -29.56
CA ASP A 53 -15.06 -3.74 -30.58
C ASP A 53 -16.49 -4.22 -30.81
N GLY A 54 -17.50 -3.39 -30.48
CA GLY A 54 -18.92 -3.65 -30.68
C GLY A 54 -19.49 -4.81 -29.86
N VAL A 55 -18.79 -5.26 -28.79
CA VAL A 55 -19.22 -6.41 -27.97
C VAL A 55 -20.53 -6.14 -27.23
N ARG A 56 -20.87 -4.89 -26.94
CA ARG A 56 -22.13 -4.52 -26.26
C ARG A 56 -23.35 -5.16 -26.90
N ASP A 57 -23.40 -5.17 -28.22
CA ASP A 57 -24.57 -5.63 -28.97
C ASP A 57 -24.45 -7.09 -29.46
N ALA A 58 -23.35 -7.77 -29.14
CA ALA A 58 -23.21 -9.19 -29.40
C ALA A 58 -24.19 -10.01 -28.52
N ILE A 59 -24.75 -11.06 -29.07
CA ILE A 59 -25.53 -12.04 -28.32
C ILE A 59 -24.54 -12.99 -27.65
N THR A 60 -24.47 -12.92 -26.32
CA THR A 60 -23.56 -13.74 -25.50
C THR A 60 -24.28 -14.96 -24.96
N SER A 61 -23.66 -16.11 -25.06
CA SER A 61 -24.17 -17.39 -24.55
C SER A 61 -23.02 -18.30 -24.13
N ILE A 62 -23.33 -19.35 -23.37
CA ILE A 62 -22.41 -20.44 -23.05
C ILE A 62 -22.67 -21.60 -24.01
N ASP A 63 -21.64 -22.11 -24.69
CA ASP A 63 -21.77 -23.18 -25.69
C ASP A 63 -22.17 -24.53 -25.09
N SER A 64 -21.70 -24.82 -23.88
CA SER A 64 -22.07 -26.04 -23.14
C SER A 64 -22.06 -25.77 -21.65
N ASN A 65 -22.94 -26.41 -20.91
CA ASN A 65 -23.02 -26.27 -19.44
C ASN A 65 -22.14 -27.28 -18.69
N ALA A 66 -21.01 -27.71 -19.28
CA ALA A 66 -20.12 -28.68 -18.65
C ALA A 66 -19.45 -28.13 -17.37
N SER A 67 -19.28 -26.82 -17.30
CA SER A 67 -18.71 -26.14 -16.12
C SER A 67 -19.68 -26.03 -14.95
N GLY A 68 -20.99 -26.08 -15.17
CA GLY A 68 -22.04 -25.79 -14.19
C GLY A 68 -22.36 -24.30 -14.03
N ALA A 69 -21.67 -23.41 -14.75
CA ALA A 69 -21.93 -21.98 -14.72
C ALA A 69 -23.17 -21.60 -15.55
N VAL A 70 -23.92 -20.59 -15.07
CA VAL A 70 -25.12 -20.08 -15.75
C VAL A 70 -25.01 -18.57 -15.88
N ILE A 71 -25.38 -18.02 -17.05
CA ILE A 71 -25.53 -16.56 -17.20
C ILE A 71 -26.86 -16.16 -16.56
N ASP A 72 -26.75 -15.36 -15.47
CA ASP A 72 -27.94 -14.80 -14.81
C ASP A 72 -28.46 -13.56 -15.57
N SER A 73 -27.56 -12.71 -16.03
CA SER A 73 -27.90 -11.50 -16.78
C SER A 73 -26.72 -10.96 -17.59
N ILE A 74 -27.04 -10.14 -18.58
CA ILE A 74 -26.09 -9.38 -19.39
C ILE A 74 -26.51 -7.92 -19.33
N VAL A 75 -25.60 -7.05 -18.90
CA VAL A 75 -25.81 -5.60 -18.89
C VAL A 75 -25.04 -4.98 -20.05
N LYS A 76 -25.74 -4.27 -20.91
CA LYS A 76 -25.15 -3.47 -22.00
C LYS A 76 -24.80 -2.10 -21.46
N LEU A 77 -23.51 -1.77 -21.46
CA LEU A 77 -23.07 -0.46 -21.00
C LEU A 77 -23.27 0.63 -22.07
N GLU A 78 -22.98 1.88 -21.74
CA GLU A 78 -23.16 3.00 -22.69
C GLU A 78 -22.20 2.91 -23.87
N SER A 79 -20.93 2.56 -23.61
CA SER A 79 -19.96 2.31 -24.69
C SER A 79 -20.37 1.09 -25.51
N PRO A 80 -20.26 1.15 -26.86
CA PRO A 80 -20.51 0.01 -27.72
C PRO A 80 -19.52 -1.15 -27.49
N ASN A 81 -18.42 -0.91 -26.79
CA ASN A 81 -17.30 -1.83 -26.62
C ASN A 81 -17.30 -2.57 -25.28
N TYR A 82 -18.34 -2.39 -24.45
CA TYR A 82 -18.44 -3.06 -23.15
C TYR A 82 -19.79 -3.73 -22.92
N GLN A 83 -19.75 -4.91 -22.34
CA GLN A 83 -20.89 -5.52 -21.66
C GLN A 83 -20.43 -6.17 -20.34
N LEU A 84 -21.33 -6.23 -19.36
CA LEU A 84 -21.12 -7.02 -18.15
C LEU A 84 -21.90 -8.32 -18.25
N VAL A 85 -21.23 -9.43 -18.02
CA VAL A 85 -21.82 -10.76 -17.91
C VAL A 85 -21.85 -11.14 -16.44
N TYR A 86 -23.06 -11.27 -15.88
CA TYR A 86 -23.24 -11.81 -14.53
C TYR A 86 -23.37 -13.32 -14.61
N LEU A 87 -22.38 -14.01 -14.03
CA LEU A 87 -22.26 -15.45 -14.07
C LEU A 87 -22.57 -16.04 -12.70
N ASN A 88 -23.54 -16.93 -12.62
CA ASN A 88 -23.80 -17.71 -11.42
C ASN A 88 -22.80 -18.86 -11.33
N THR A 89 -22.03 -18.87 -10.24
CA THR A 89 -20.96 -19.84 -9.99
C THR A 89 -21.28 -20.85 -8.90
N ALA A 90 -22.51 -20.87 -8.36
CA ALA A 90 -22.90 -21.73 -7.22
C ALA A 90 -22.65 -23.23 -7.45
N ASN A 91 -22.84 -23.69 -8.69
CA ASN A 91 -22.69 -25.10 -9.07
C ASN A 91 -21.47 -25.37 -9.98
N VAL A 92 -20.52 -24.45 -9.99
CA VAL A 92 -19.32 -24.56 -10.83
C VAL A 92 -18.39 -25.64 -10.30
N LYS A 93 -17.90 -26.47 -11.22
CA LYS A 93 -16.87 -27.47 -10.91
C LYS A 93 -15.49 -26.81 -10.84
N PRO A 94 -14.71 -27.03 -9.77
CA PRO A 94 -13.34 -26.53 -9.66
C PRO A 94 -12.47 -26.98 -10.86
N GLY A 95 -11.66 -26.06 -11.39
CA GLY A 95 -10.78 -26.31 -12.55
C GLY A 95 -11.51 -26.44 -13.87
N SER A 96 -12.75 -25.93 -13.97
CA SER A 96 -13.53 -25.96 -15.20
C SER A 96 -13.32 -24.70 -16.05
N THR A 97 -13.79 -24.78 -17.32
CA THR A 97 -13.74 -23.67 -18.28
C THR A 97 -15.14 -23.36 -18.76
N VAL A 98 -15.52 -22.08 -18.73
CA VAL A 98 -16.73 -21.58 -19.38
C VAL A 98 -16.37 -21.18 -20.80
N ASN A 99 -17.02 -21.81 -21.78
CA ASN A 99 -16.84 -21.48 -23.20
C ASN A 99 -17.94 -20.52 -23.65
N PHE A 100 -17.60 -19.25 -23.71
CA PHE A 100 -18.46 -18.19 -24.18
C PHE A 100 -18.53 -18.17 -25.72
N SER A 101 -19.68 -17.76 -26.22
CA SER A 101 -19.98 -17.55 -27.64
C SER A 101 -20.58 -16.16 -27.79
N PHE A 102 -19.91 -15.29 -28.54
CA PHE A 102 -20.33 -13.90 -28.82
C PHE A 102 -20.73 -13.80 -30.28
N LYS A 103 -22.04 -13.69 -30.58
CA LYS A 103 -22.57 -13.60 -31.92
C LYS A 103 -22.87 -12.15 -32.28
N TYR A 104 -22.04 -11.59 -33.14
CA TYR A 104 -22.23 -10.26 -33.69
C TYR A 104 -23.26 -10.22 -34.82
N ALA A 105 -24.03 -9.13 -34.92
CA ALA A 105 -24.94 -8.91 -36.02
C ALA A 105 -24.18 -8.94 -37.35
N GLY A 106 -24.78 -9.61 -38.36
CA GLY A 106 -24.16 -9.73 -39.71
C GLY A 106 -22.96 -10.67 -39.81
N LYS A 107 -22.44 -11.23 -38.74
CA LYS A 107 -21.36 -12.24 -38.78
C LYS A 107 -21.93 -13.64 -38.81
N LYS A 108 -21.41 -14.50 -39.73
CA LYS A 108 -21.89 -15.89 -39.89
C LYS A 108 -21.52 -16.77 -38.69
N LYS A 109 -20.34 -16.57 -38.12
CA LYS A 109 -19.81 -17.35 -36.98
C LYS A 109 -19.65 -16.49 -35.75
N PRO A 110 -19.95 -16.99 -34.54
CA PRO A 110 -19.67 -16.31 -33.30
C PRO A 110 -18.16 -16.30 -33.04
N ILE A 111 -17.71 -15.34 -32.22
CA ILE A 111 -16.39 -15.38 -31.60
C ILE A 111 -16.50 -16.24 -30.34
N LYS A 112 -15.59 -17.18 -30.18
CA LYS A 112 -15.52 -18.05 -29.00
C LYS A 112 -14.39 -17.61 -28.09
N ALA A 113 -14.64 -17.62 -26.80
CA ALA A 113 -13.65 -17.32 -25.78
C ALA A 113 -13.79 -18.27 -24.58
N ALA A 114 -12.69 -18.76 -24.08
CA ALA A 114 -12.63 -19.61 -22.90
C ALA A 114 -12.36 -18.74 -21.65
N TYR A 115 -13.10 -18.99 -20.59
CA TYR A 115 -12.93 -18.33 -19.29
C TYR A 115 -12.69 -19.39 -18.22
N GLU A 116 -11.57 -19.27 -17.51
CA GLU A 116 -11.12 -20.25 -16.54
C GLU A 116 -11.77 -20.03 -15.16
N LEU A 117 -12.27 -21.11 -14.55
CA LEU A 117 -12.75 -21.16 -13.16
C LEU A 117 -11.87 -22.12 -12.37
N ARG A 118 -10.87 -21.58 -11.69
CA ARG A 118 -9.82 -22.33 -11.01
C ARG A 118 -10.34 -23.02 -9.75
N ALA A 119 -9.63 -24.02 -9.28
CA ALA A 119 -9.83 -24.56 -7.93
C ALA A 119 -9.14 -23.65 -6.91
N ARG A 120 -9.79 -23.41 -5.77
CA ARG A 120 -9.15 -22.78 -4.61
C ARG A 120 -8.19 -23.79 -3.95
N ASP A 121 -7.10 -23.33 -3.39
CA ASP A 121 -6.13 -24.20 -2.70
C ASP A 121 -6.58 -24.60 -1.28
N GLY A 122 -7.62 -23.95 -0.75
CA GLY A 122 -8.22 -24.25 0.56
C GLY A 122 -7.37 -23.88 1.77
N ARG A 123 -6.19 -23.27 1.57
CA ARG A 123 -5.36 -22.81 2.68
C ARG A 123 -5.94 -21.54 3.31
N PRO A 124 -5.78 -21.36 4.64
CA PRO A 124 -6.15 -20.09 5.27
C PRO A 124 -5.44 -18.90 4.65
N HIS A 125 -6.06 -17.74 4.69
CA HIS A 125 -5.46 -16.45 4.38
C HIS A 125 -5.11 -15.75 5.70
N PRO A 126 -3.85 -15.80 6.17
CA PRO A 126 -3.43 -15.05 7.35
C PRO A 126 -3.53 -13.56 7.07
N THR A 127 -3.53 -12.76 8.14
CA THR A 127 -3.52 -11.31 8.01
C THR A 127 -2.53 -10.70 8.99
N PHE A 128 -2.18 -9.42 8.81
CA PHE A 128 -1.29 -8.71 9.71
C PHE A 128 -2.06 -8.08 10.89
N ASP A 129 -1.39 -7.94 12.03
CA ASP A 129 -1.96 -7.37 13.25
C ASP A 129 -0.88 -6.68 14.12
N ALA A 130 -1.19 -6.36 15.39
CA ALA A 130 -0.26 -5.72 16.31
C ALA A 130 0.98 -6.57 16.68
N SER A 131 1.02 -7.84 16.31
CA SER A 131 2.24 -8.67 16.47
C SER A 131 3.27 -8.39 15.37
N ASP A 132 2.84 -7.78 14.26
CA ASP A 132 3.69 -7.52 13.12
C ASP A 132 4.47 -6.20 13.23
N VAL A 133 5.51 -6.10 12.44
CA VAL A 133 6.26 -4.89 12.13
C VAL A 133 6.31 -4.77 10.61
N LEU A 134 5.65 -3.75 10.07
CA LEU A 134 5.59 -3.52 8.64
C LEU A 134 6.84 -2.78 8.15
N TYR A 135 7.40 -3.21 7.03
CA TYR A 135 8.49 -2.51 6.35
C TYR A 135 7.97 -1.98 5.01
N LEU A 136 7.80 -0.65 4.93
CA LEU A 136 7.31 0.03 3.73
C LEU A 136 8.44 0.21 2.72
N ILE A 137 8.27 -0.30 1.52
CA ILE A 137 9.22 -0.24 0.41
C ILE A 137 8.60 0.47 -0.79
N MET A 138 9.37 1.40 -1.39
CA MET A 138 9.08 1.92 -2.73
C MET A 138 9.85 1.09 -3.76
N PRO A 139 9.18 0.27 -4.58
CA PRO A 139 9.85 -0.67 -5.50
C PRO A 139 10.85 0.02 -6.43
N ASP A 140 10.46 1.11 -7.09
CA ASP A 140 11.32 1.88 -8.01
C ASP A 140 12.64 2.39 -7.40
N ARG A 141 12.73 2.44 -6.04
CA ARG A 141 13.84 3.07 -5.30
C ARG A 141 14.64 2.11 -4.43
N PHE A 142 14.21 0.89 -4.31
CA PHE A 142 14.85 -0.05 -3.40
C PHE A 142 16.04 -0.75 -4.03
N ALA A 143 15.81 -1.48 -5.11
CA ALA A 143 16.89 -2.15 -5.85
C ALA A 143 16.43 -2.56 -7.25
N ASP A 144 17.34 -2.47 -8.23
CA ASP A 144 17.19 -2.89 -9.63
C ASP A 144 17.79 -4.30 -9.79
N GLY A 145 16.93 -5.29 -9.88
CA GLY A 145 17.32 -6.70 -10.04
C GLY A 145 17.30 -7.18 -11.49
N ASP A 146 16.60 -6.46 -12.38
CA ASP A 146 16.50 -6.75 -13.81
C ASP A 146 16.52 -5.48 -14.66
N THR A 147 17.71 -5.07 -15.07
CA THR A 147 17.89 -3.89 -15.91
C THR A 147 17.22 -3.98 -17.28
N THR A 148 16.74 -5.14 -17.71
CA THR A 148 16.12 -5.32 -19.02
C THR A 148 14.65 -4.87 -19.05
N ASN A 149 14.00 -4.73 -17.89
CA ASN A 149 12.62 -4.26 -17.76
C ASN A 149 12.51 -2.74 -17.55
N ASN A 150 13.62 -2.05 -17.31
CA ASN A 150 13.67 -0.64 -16.95
C ASN A 150 13.01 0.30 -17.97
N VAL A 151 13.21 0.03 -19.27
CA VAL A 151 12.61 0.80 -20.38
C VAL A 151 11.96 -0.16 -21.37
N LEU A 152 10.65 -0.08 -21.48
CA LEU A 152 9.86 -0.99 -22.32
C LEU A 152 9.21 -0.24 -23.48
N PRO A 153 9.74 -0.38 -24.72
CA PRO A 153 9.15 0.25 -25.92
C PRO A 153 7.72 -0.22 -26.24
N SER A 154 7.29 -1.32 -25.65
CA SER A 154 5.93 -1.87 -25.81
C SER A 154 4.86 -1.13 -24.99
N MET A 155 5.25 -0.30 -24.02
CA MET A 155 4.33 0.56 -23.28
C MET A 155 3.85 1.72 -24.17
N LYS A 156 2.66 2.23 -23.87
CA LYS A 156 2.11 3.40 -24.56
C LYS A 156 2.92 4.67 -24.28
N HIS A 157 3.48 4.77 -23.07
CA HIS A 157 4.30 5.90 -22.63
C HIS A 157 5.64 5.39 -22.08
N PRO A 158 6.57 4.92 -22.95
CA PRO A 158 7.90 4.50 -22.52
C PRO A 158 8.65 5.70 -21.93
N VAL A 159 9.30 5.51 -20.79
CA VAL A 159 10.04 6.57 -20.07
C VAL A 159 11.43 6.05 -19.75
N GLU A 160 12.45 6.86 -20.02
CA GLU A 160 13.83 6.56 -19.67
C GLU A 160 14.07 6.67 -18.16
N ILE A 161 15.01 5.89 -17.66
CA ILE A 161 15.50 6.01 -16.27
C ILE A 161 16.35 7.28 -16.15
N ASP A 162 16.16 8.02 -15.07
CA ASP A 162 17.04 9.12 -14.71
C ASP A 162 17.11 9.29 -13.18
N ARG A 163 18.08 8.61 -12.56
CA ARG A 163 18.33 8.64 -11.11
C ARG A 163 18.77 10.03 -10.58
N ASN A 164 19.10 10.98 -11.48
CA ASN A 164 19.39 12.36 -11.08
C ASN A 164 18.13 13.20 -10.92
N LYS A 165 16.98 12.72 -11.38
CA LYS A 165 15.69 13.40 -11.23
C LYS A 165 14.92 12.79 -10.06
N PRO A 166 14.71 13.49 -8.94
CA PRO A 166 14.00 12.96 -7.78
C PRO A 166 12.63 12.34 -8.11
N ASN A 167 11.90 12.92 -9.08
CA ASN A 167 10.61 12.43 -9.53
C ASN A 167 10.68 11.58 -10.81
N GLY A 168 11.88 11.21 -11.29
CA GLY A 168 12.07 10.26 -12.39
C GLY A 168 11.88 8.81 -11.96
N ARG A 169 11.83 7.90 -12.94
CA ARG A 169 11.99 6.47 -12.65
C ARG A 169 13.47 6.15 -12.44
N HIS A 170 13.76 5.28 -11.48
CA HIS A 170 15.12 4.87 -11.14
C HIS A 170 15.41 3.42 -11.49
N GLY A 171 14.36 2.60 -11.71
CA GLY A 171 14.50 1.24 -12.24
C GLY A 171 14.50 0.13 -11.20
N GLY A 172 14.22 0.43 -9.94
CA GLY A 172 13.99 -0.63 -8.96
C GLY A 172 12.77 -1.49 -9.30
N ASP A 173 12.79 -2.78 -8.95
CA ASP A 173 11.81 -3.77 -9.35
C ASP A 173 11.55 -4.87 -8.31
N LEU A 174 10.60 -5.78 -8.60
CA LEU A 174 10.25 -6.90 -7.72
C LEU A 174 11.41 -7.88 -7.54
N LYS A 175 12.21 -8.08 -8.59
CA LYS A 175 13.39 -8.96 -8.51
C LYS A 175 14.45 -8.38 -7.58
N GLY A 176 14.70 -7.07 -7.63
CA GLY A 176 15.62 -6.39 -6.72
C GLY A 176 15.18 -6.52 -5.26
N ILE A 177 13.87 -6.44 -5.00
CA ILE A 177 13.32 -6.69 -3.65
C ILE A 177 13.54 -8.17 -3.27
N ALA A 178 13.23 -9.12 -4.17
CA ALA A 178 13.41 -10.55 -3.92
C ALA A 178 14.87 -10.93 -3.61
N ASP A 179 15.82 -10.33 -4.34
CA ASP A 179 17.26 -10.54 -4.14
C ASP A 179 17.73 -10.01 -2.76
N HIS A 180 17.00 -9.07 -2.15
CA HIS A 180 17.31 -8.47 -0.85
C HIS A 180 16.39 -8.93 0.31
N LEU A 181 15.57 -9.98 0.13
CA LEU A 181 14.74 -10.52 1.21
C LEU A 181 15.54 -10.96 2.45
N GLY A 182 16.79 -11.40 2.25
CA GLY A 182 17.69 -11.73 3.37
C GLY A 182 18.05 -10.51 4.23
N TYR A 183 18.25 -9.35 3.59
CA TYR A 183 18.46 -8.08 4.31
C TYR A 183 17.21 -7.68 5.08
N ILE A 184 16.04 -7.73 4.43
CA ILE A 184 14.75 -7.35 5.04
C ILE A 184 14.45 -8.25 6.25
N ASP A 185 14.63 -9.57 6.13
CA ASP A 185 14.46 -10.51 7.24
C ASP A 185 15.43 -10.23 8.40
N SER A 186 16.68 -9.85 8.09
CA SER A 186 17.69 -9.52 9.10
C SER A 186 17.32 -8.31 9.96
N LEU A 187 16.43 -7.42 9.48
CA LEU A 187 15.91 -6.29 10.26
C LEU A 187 15.00 -6.73 11.41
N GLY A 188 14.44 -7.95 11.36
CA GLY A 188 13.47 -8.40 12.33
C GLY A 188 12.02 -7.99 12.03
N VAL A 189 11.74 -7.39 10.88
CA VAL A 189 10.38 -7.07 10.43
C VAL A 189 9.62 -8.35 10.06
N THR A 190 8.30 -8.30 10.11
CA THR A 190 7.45 -9.49 9.91
C THR A 190 6.45 -9.32 8.76
N ALA A 191 6.38 -8.14 8.17
CA ALA A 191 5.55 -7.88 7.00
C ALA A 191 6.22 -6.83 6.10
N ILE A 192 6.01 -6.97 4.79
CA ILE A 192 6.43 -6.00 3.78
C ILE A 192 5.18 -5.31 3.25
N TRP A 193 5.18 -3.98 3.23
CA TRP A 193 4.21 -3.19 2.48
C TRP A 193 4.93 -2.55 1.30
N LEU A 194 4.52 -2.92 0.07
CA LEU A 194 5.02 -2.31 -1.16
C LEU A 194 4.12 -1.15 -1.56
N ASN A 195 4.71 0.01 -1.92
CA ASN A 195 3.97 1.01 -2.68
C ASN A 195 3.39 0.35 -3.94
N PRO A 196 2.35 0.95 -4.59
CA PRO A 196 1.57 0.25 -5.60
C PRO A 196 2.41 -0.35 -6.71
N VAL A 197 2.20 -1.64 -6.98
CA VAL A 197 2.91 -2.42 -8.01
C VAL A 197 2.11 -2.55 -9.32
N LEU A 198 0.85 -2.12 -9.33
CA LEU A 198 0.00 -2.22 -10.51
C LEU A 198 0.46 -1.28 -11.62
N GLU A 199 0.10 -1.60 -12.85
CA GLU A 199 0.51 -0.84 -14.02
C GLU A 199 0.16 0.65 -13.92
N ASN A 200 1.14 1.48 -14.24
CA ASN A 200 1.08 2.93 -14.23
C ASN A 200 1.67 3.51 -15.53
N ASP A 201 1.07 3.17 -16.66
CA ASP A 201 1.52 3.59 -18.00
C ASP A 201 1.12 5.05 -18.28
N MET A 202 1.72 5.97 -17.54
CA MET A 202 1.44 7.41 -17.57
C MET A 202 2.54 8.19 -18.29
N PRO A 203 2.22 9.31 -18.98
CA PRO A 203 3.20 10.12 -19.71
C PRO A 203 4.39 10.60 -18.88
N GLY A 204 4.19 10.85 -17.58
CA GLY A 204 5.24 11.25 -16.64
C GLY A 204 6.01 10.11 -16.00
N GLY A 205 5.73 8.84 -16.39
CA GLY A 205 6.37 7.64 -15.85
C GLY A 205 5.77 7.11 -14.56
N SER A 206 5.11 7.92 -13.74
CA SER A 206 4.41 7.53 -12.50
C SER A 206 5.16 6.48 -11.67
N TYR A 207 6.42 6.78 -11.30
CA TYR A 207 7.31 5.88 -10.55
C TYR A 207 6.71 5.44 -9.20
N HIS A 208 5.81 6.27 -8.67
CA HIS A 208 5.18 6.07 -7.37
C HIS A 208 4.05 5.03 -7.36
N GLY A 209 3.48 4.68 -8.53
CA GLY A 209 2.46 3.65 -8.66
C GLY A 209 1.00 4.08 -8.38
N TYR A 210 0.74 5.35 -8.02
CA TYR A 210 -0.60 5.80 -7.58
C TYR A 210 -1.54 6.23 -8.72
N ALA A 211 -1.13 6.15 -9.99
CA ALA A 211 -1.97 6.47 -11.15
C ALA A 211 -2.24 5.20 -11.98
N THR A 212 -2.98 4.25 -11.41
CA THR A 212 -3.22 2.92 -11.96
C THR A 212 -3.87 2.96 -13.33
N THR A 213 -3.28 2.26 -14.31
CA THR A 213 -3.80 2.13 -15.68
C THR A 213 -4.28 0.71 -16.02
N ASN A 214 -4.03 -0.27 -15.15
CA ASN A 214 -4.59 -1.61 -15.23
C ASN A 214 -4.67 -2.23 -13.83
N TYR A 215 -5.86 -2.63 -13.39
CA TYR A 215 -6.11 -3.16 -12.05
C TYR A 215 -5.79 -4.65 -11.87
N TYR A 216 -5.55 -5.39 -12.96
CA TYR A 216 -5.28 -6.84 -12.94
C TYR A 216 -3.87 -7.20 -13.42
N ARG A 217 -3.01 -6.18 -13.62
CA ARG A 217 -1.65 -6.40 -14.12
C ARG A 217 -0.63 -5.60 -13.30
N VAL A 218 0.44 -6.26 -12.90
CA VAL A 218 1.64 -5.62 -12.37
C VAL A 218 2.27 -4.75 -13.46
N ASP A 219 2.85 -3.62 -13.08
CA ASP A 219 3.61 -2.78 -14.00
C ASP A 219 4.78 -3.58 -14.59
N PRO A 220 4.85 -3.75 -15.90
CA PRO A 220 5.86 -4.61 -16.51
C PRO A 220 7.30 -4.12 -16.29
N ARG A 221 7.47 -2.87 -15.84
CA ARG A 221 8.78 -2.33 -15.41
C ARG A 221 9.15 -2.77 -13.99
N PHE A 222 8.22 -3.32 -13.24
CA PHE A 222 8.48 -3.99 -11.96
C PHE A 222 8.59 -5.50 -12.11
N GLY A 223 8.01 -6.08 -13.17
CA GLY A 223 7.92 -7.51 -13.42
C GLY A 223 6.55 -7.94 -13.93
N SER A 224 6.27 -9.22 -13.84
CA SER A 224 4.97 -9.82 -14.20
C SER A 224 4.11 -10.08 -12.96
N ASN A 225 2.85 -10.50 -13.19
CA ASN A 225 2.00 -11.01 -12.12
C ASN A 225 2.62 -12.24 -11.43
N GLU A 226 3.27 -13.09 -12.20
CA GLU A 226 3.95 -14.29 -11.74
C GLU A 226 5.16 -13.94 -10.87
N ASP A 227 5.93 -12.91 -11.22
CA ASP A 227 7.06 -12.41 -10.39
C ASP A 227 6.56 -11.87 -9.05
N TYR A 228 5.38 -11.23 -9.02
CA TYR A 228 4.77 -10.77 -7.78
C TYR A 228 4.34 -11.95 -6.89
N VAL A 229 3.72 -12.98 -7.47
CA VAL A 229 3.37 -14.22 -6.76
C VAL A 229 4.64 -14.91 -6.20
N ASP A 230 5.70 -14.97 -7.00
CA ASP A 230 6.99 -15.57 -6.59
C ASP A 230 7.65 -14.77 -5.44
N LEU A 231 7.64 -13.44 -5.51
CA LEU A 231 8.11 -12.58 -4.41
C LEU A 231 7.34 -12.85 -3.11
N ILE A 232 6.01 -12.94 -3.18
CA ILE A 232 5.18 -13.22 -2.01
C ILE A 232 5.48 -14.61 -1.44
N ALA A 233 5.59 -15.62 -2.30
CA ALA A 233 5.94 -16.98 -1.87
C ALA A 233 7.30 -17.02 -1.15
N LYS A 234 8.33 -16.38 -1.70
CA LYS A 234 9.66 -16.27 -1.07
C LYS A 234 9.64 -15.48 0.24
N THR A 235 8.73 -14.50 0.35
CA THR A 235 8.53 -13.72 1.59
C THR A 235 7.87 -14.60 2.65
N HIS A 236 6.86 -15.39 2.28
CA HIS A 236 6.20 -16.35 3.17
C HIS A 236 7.15 -17.47 3.63
N GLU A 237 8.07 -17.96 2.79
CA GLU A 237 9.10 -18.92 3.17
C GLU A 237 10.00 -18.43 4.31
N ARG A 238 10.12 -17.11 4.48
CA ARG A 238 10.84 -16.46 5.59
C ARG A 238 9.94 -16.14 6.80
N GLY A 239 8.68 -16.54 6.77
CA GLY A 239 7.70 -16.24 7.82
C GLY A 239 7.25 -14.78 7.85
N MET A 240 7.46 -14.03 6.78
CA MET A 240 7.00 -12.65 6.64
C MET A 240 5.72 -12.59 5.79
N LYS A 241 4.90 -11.56 6.00
CA LYS A 241 3.66 -11.27 5.31
C LYS A 241 3.85 -10.20 4.23
N VAL A 242 2.87 -10.06 3.33
CA VAL A 242 2.87 -9.00 2.32
C VAL A 242 1.56 -8.23 2.34
N VAL A 243 1.64 -6.90 2.44
CA VAL A 243 0.52 -5.96 2.36
C VAL A 243 0.55 -5.26 0.99
N MET A 244 -0.55 -5.34 0.26
CA MET A 244 -0.70 -4.70 -1.05
C MET A 244 -1.32 -3.31 -0.90
N ASP A 245 -0.72 -2.33 -1.58
CA ASP A 245 -1.27 -0.99 -1.70
C ASP A 245 -2.29 -0.94 -2.86
N MET A 246 -3.54 -0.60 -2.57
CA MET A 246 -4.63 -0.51 -3.54
C MET A 246 -5.17 0.91 -3.62
N ILE A 247 -5.53 1.35 -4.83
CA ILE A 247 -6.02 2.69 -5.12
C ILE A 247 -7.42 2.58 -5.70
N PHE A 248 -8.46 2.83 -4.88
CA PHE A 248 -9.86 2.71 -5.31
C PHE A 248 -10.62 4.03 -5.34
N ASN A 249 -9.98 5.11 -4.89
CA ASN A 249 -10.54 6.45 -5.05
C ASN A 249 -10.50 6.91 -6.51
N HIS A 250 -9.41 6.64 -7.22
CA HIS A 250 -9.16 7.16 -8.57
C HIS A 250 -8.41 6.14 -9.45
N CYS A 251 -8.36 6.39 -10.75
CA CYS A 251 -7.45 5.72 -11.68
C CYS A 251 -6.47 6.73 -12.30
N GLY A 252 -5.54 6.27 -13.11
CA GLY A 252 -4.67 7.16 -13.91
C GLY A 252 -5.42 7.76 -15.10
N SER A 253 -5.10 9.00 -15.49
CA SER A 253 -5.73 9.65 -16.66
C SER A 253 -5.38 8.97 -17.99
N ALA A 254 -4.36 8.11 -18.03
CA ALA A 254 -4.04 7.28 -19.19
C ALA A 254 -4.70 5.89 -19.15
N HIS A 255 -5.52 5.60 -18.14
CA HIS A 255 -6.30 4.36 -18.08
C HIS A 255 -7.17 4.21 -19.35
N PRO A 256 -7.29 3.01 -19.97
CA PRO A 256 -8.10 2.81 -21.17
C PRO A 256 -9.54 3.32 -21.06
N TRP A 257 -10.13 3.29 -19.87
CA TRP A 257 -11.47 3.84 -19.62
C TRP A 257 -11.61 5.33 -19.99
N LEU A 258 -10.55 6.14 -19.89
CA LEU A 258 -10.62 7.57 -20.20
C LEU A 258 -10.76 7.84 -21.72
N SER A 259 -10.36 6.87 -22.56
CA SER A 259 -10.53 6.93 -24.01
C SER A 259 -11.79 6.21 -24.49
N ASP A 260 -12.30 5.23 -23.73
CA ASP A 260 -13.49 4.44 -24.01
C ASP A 260 -14.18 4.12 -22.68
N LEU A 261 -14.94 5.09 -22.15
CA LEU A 261 -15.57 4.98 -20.85
C LEU A 261 -16.72 3.97 -20.90
N PRO A 262 -16.73 2.94 -20.02
CA PRO A 262 -17.81 1.95 -20.01
C PRO A 262 -19.21 2.56 -19.94
N GLU A 263 -19.39 3.51 -19.01
CA GLU A 263 -20.57 4.39 -18.88
C GLU A 263 -20.19 5.69 -18.16
N ARG A 264 -20.94 6.78 -18.40
CA ARG A 264 -20.62 8.09 -17.79
C ARG A 264 -20.58 8.05 -16.26
N SER A 265 -21.41 7.24 -15.66
CA SER A 265 -21.48 7.06 -14.21
C SER A 265 -20.31 6.26 -13.62
N TRP A 266 -19.35 5.81 -14.43
CA TRP A 266 -18.13 5.13 -13.98
C TRP A 266 -17.20 6.04 -13.19
N LEU A 267 -17.17 7.32 -13.60
CA LEU A 267 -16.38 8.37 -12.95
C LEU A 267 -17.31 9.43 -12.33
N ASN A 268 -16.84 10.04 -11.26
CA ASN A 268 -17.37 11.31 -10.81
C ASN A 268 -16.79 12.43 -11.71
N HIS A 269 -17.62 13.42 -12.09
CA HIS A 269 -17.23 14.49 -13.01
C HIS A 269 -16.54 14.00 -14.31
N PRO A 270 -17.18 13.12 -15.11
CA PRO A 270 -16.54 12.50 -16.28
C PRO A 270 -16.15 13.48 -17.40
N ASP A 271 -16.66 14.72 -17.37
CA ASP A 271 -16.29 15.80 -18.28
C ASP A 271 -15.01 16.55 -17.87
N GLY A 272 -14.40 16.15 -16.74
CA GLY A 272 -13.15 16.69 -16.23
C GLY A 272 -13.28 17.89 -15.30
N ASP A 273 -12.16 18.23 -14.64
CA ASP A 273 -11.83 19.52 -14.05
C ASP A 273 -12.43 19.93 -12.71
N VAL A 274 -13.18 19.08 -12.00
CA VAL A 274 -13.49 19.36 -10.60
C VAL A 274 -12.48 18.63 -9.72
N MET A 275 -11.49 19.36 -9.19
CA MET A 275 -10.51 18.82 -8.25
C MET A 275 -11.08 18.78 -6.83
N THR A 276 -10.67 17.78 -6.03
CA THR A 276 -10.99 17.78 -4.61
C THR A 276 -10.46 19.05 -3.92
N ASN A 277 -11.07 19.43 -2.82
CA ASN A 277 -10.62 20.58 -2.02
C ASN A 277 -9.49 20.23 -1.04
N PHE A 278 -9.08 18.97 -0.94
CA PHE A 278 -8.09 18.46 0.03
C PHE A 278 -8.42 18.79 1.49
N ARG A 279 -9.71 18.95 1.83
CA ARG A 279 -10.19 19.29 3.16
C ARG A 279 -10.95 18.13 3.80
N LEU A 280 -10.21 17.11 4.27
CA LEU A 280 -10.83 15.94 4.90
C LEU A 280 -11.75 16.28 6.09
N SER A 281 -11.49 17.39 6.79
CA SER A 281 -12.37 17.89 7.84
C SER A 281 -13.81 18.11 7.38
N THR A 282 -14.06 18.41 6.11
CA THR A 282 -15.42 18.56 5.57
C THR A 282 -16.23 17.28 5.67
N ILE A 283 -15.57 16.12 5.63
CA ILE A 283 -16.25 14.82 5.68
C ILE A 283 -16.81 14.56 7.08
N ASN A 284 -16.09 14.96 8.13
CA ASN A 284 -16.47 14.76 9.52
C ASN A 284 -17.34 15.92 10.08
N ASP A 285 -17.28 17.09 9.43
CA ASP A 285 -17.96 18.31 9.88
C ASP A 285 -19.49 18.12 9.88
N PRO A 286 -20.19 18.31 11.02
CA PRO A 286 -21.65 18.23 11.10
C PRO A 286 -22.36 19.41 10.42
N TYR A 287 -21.64 20.50 10.13
CA TYR A 287 -22.18 21.73 9.54
C TYR A 287 -21.75 21.94 8.09
N VAL A 288 -21.07 20.97 7.47
CA VAL A 288 -20.54 21.09 6.13
C VAL A 288 -21.63 21.41 5.09
N SER A 289 -21.32 22.30 4.16
CA SER A 289 -22.18 22.53 3.00
C SER A 289 -22.16 21.32 2.05
N ARG A 290 -23.26 21.12 1.31
CA ARG A 290 -23.28 20.07 0.27
C ARG A 290 -22.21 20.29 -0.79
N HIS A 291 -21.98 21.55 -1.17
CA HIS A 291 -20.98 21.91 -2.16
C HIS A 291 -19.57 21.48 -1.73
N ASP A 292 -19.18 21.77 -0.48
CA ASP A 292 -17.85 21.44 0.01
C ASP A 292 -17.66 19.95 0.22
N LEU A 293 -18.69 19.26 0.72
CA LEU A 293 -18.66 17.81 0.88
C LEU A 293 -18.57 17.10 -0.48
N ASP A 294 -19.41 17.49 -1.45
CA ASP A 294 -19.40 16.95 -2.80
C ASP A 294 -18.03 17.12 -3.46
N LYS A 295 -17.46 18.32 -3.36
CA LYS A 295 -16.13 18.61 -3.87
C LYS A 295 -15.02 17.77 -3.20
N SER A 296 -15.16 17.45 -1.90
CA SER A 296 -14.19 16.61 -1.19
C SER A 296 -14.20 15.16 -1.66
N VAL A 297 -15.38 14.57 -1.83
CA VAL A 297 -15.56 13.13 -2.04
C VAL A 297 -15.83 12.74 -3.51
N ASN A 298 -16.10 13.69 -4.39
CA ASN A 298 -16.37 13.45 -5.81
C ASN A 298 -15.39 14.19 -6.72
N GLY A 299 -14.56 15.08 -6.19
CA GLY A 299 -13.54 15.78 -6.97
C GLY A 299 -12.35 14.88 -7.28
N TRP A 300 -11.79 15.01 -8.49
CA TRP A 300 -10.57 14.32 -8.88
C TRP A 300 -9.43 14.65 -7.90
N PHE A 301 -8.64 13.63 -7.53
CA PHE A 301 -7.56 13.84 -6.57
C PHE A 301 -6.53 14.85 -7.10
N VAL A 302 -6.05 14.63 -8.32
CA VAL A 302 -5.32 15.61 -9.14
C VAL A 302 -5.74 15.42 -10.60
N LYS A 303 -5.29 16.32 -11.50
CA LYS A 303 -5.65 16.26 -12.93
C LYS A 303 -5.36 14.89 -13.59
N ASP A 304 -4.30 14.23 -13.16
CA ASP A 304 -3.87 12.94 -13.70
C ASP A 304 -4.48 11.73 -12.97
N MET A 305 -5.40 11.99 -12.00
CA MET A 305 -6.05 10.97 -11.17
C MET A 305 -7.56 11.18 -11.11
N PRO A 306 -8.29 10.82 -12.21
CA PRO A 306 -9.75 10.88 -12.31
C PRO A 306 -10.44 10.04 -11.24
N ASP A 307 -11.45 10.61 -10.60
CA ASP A 307 -12.18 10.02 -9.48
C ASP A 307 -13.16 8.94 -9.92
N LEU A 308 -13.09 7.75 -9.31
CA LEU A 308 -14.02 6.65 -9.56
C LEU A 308 -15.33 6.85 -8.78
N ASN A 309 -16.45 6.49 -9.39
CA ASN A 309 -17.74 6.55 -8.70
C ASN A 309 -18.07 5.22 -8.01
N GLN A 310 -17.62 5.04 -6.78
CA GLN A 310 -17.86 3.82 -5.99
C GLN A 310 -19.35 3.60 -5.67
N ARG A 311 -20.22 4.61 -5.79
CA ARG A 311 -21.68 4.47 -5.65
C ARG A 311 -22.31 3.74 -6.84
N ASN A 312 -21.63 3.71 -7.98
CA ASN A 312 -22.06 2.86 -9.10
C ASN A 312 -21.87 1.38 -8.70
N PRO A 313 -22.94 0.56 -8.69
CA PRO A 313 -22.84 -0.82 -8.21
C PRO A 313 -21.93 -1.70 -9.08
N HIS A 314 -21.76 -1.37 -10.35
CA HIS A 314 -20.85 -2.08 -11.25
C HIS A 314 -19.39 -1.76 -10.94
N VAL A 315 -19.09 -0.49 -10.66
CA VAL A 315 -17.75 -0.06 -10.19
C VAL A 315 -17.42 -0.70 -8.85
N LEU A 316 -18.33 -0.62 -7.88
CA LEU A 316 -18.12 -1.22 -6.57
C LEU A 316 -17.85 -2.72 -6.66
N LYS A 317 -18.69 -3.45 -7.44
CA LYS A 317 -18.52 -4.89 -7.66
C LYS A 317 -17.17 -5.21 -8.32
N TYR A 318 -16.75 -4.41 -9.30
CA TYR A 318 -15.44 -4.53 -9.95
C TYR A 318 -14.30 -4.40 -8.93
N LEU A 319 -14.34 -3.39 -8.04
CA LEU A 319 -13.32 -3.14 -7.03
C LEU A 319 -13.29 -4.23 -5.95
N VAL A 320 -14.46 -4.71 -5.50
CA VAL A 320 -14.56 -5.88 -4.60
C VAL A 320 -13.89 -7.10 -5.22
N GLN A 321 -14.24 -7.42 -6.46
CA GLN A 321 -13.69 -8.57 -7.17
C GLN A 321 -12.20 -8.42 -7.46
N ASN A 322 -11.72 -7.21 -7.70
CA ASN A 322 -10.28 -6.94 -7.84
C ASN A 322 -9.50 -7.29 -6.57
N SER A 323 -10.00 -6.87 -5.40
CA SER A 323 -9.38 -7.22 -4.10
C SER A 323 -9.36 -8.74 -3.88
N ILE A 324 -10.50 -9.39 -4.08
CA ILE A 324 -10.62 -10.86 -3.92
C ILE A 324 -9.69 -11.58 -4.89
N TRP A 325 -9.60 -11.09 -6.14
CA TRP A 325 -8.73 -11.68 -7.16
C TRP A 325 -7.25 -11.63 -6.74
N TRP A 326 -6.77 -10.50 -6.24
CA TRP A 326 -5.38 -10.38 -5.77
C TRP A 326 -5.12 -11.23 -4.52
N ILE A 327 -6.08 -11.29 -3.58
CA ILE A 327 -5.96 -12.14 -2.38
C ILE A 327 -5.83 -13.62 -2.77
N GLU A 328 -6.69 -14.13 -3.67
CA GLU A 328 -6.65 -15.53 -4.12
C GLU A 328 -5.45 -15.82 -5.03
N TYR A 329 -5.12 -14.90 -5.95
CA TYR A 329 -4.07 -15.12 -6.94
C TYR A 329 -2.67 -15.05 -6.35
N SER A 330 -2.40 -14.04 -5.54
CA SER A 330 -1.06 -13.77 -5.04
C SER A 330 -0.86 -14.13 -3.56
N ARG A 331 -1.95 -14.35 -2.82
CA ARG A 331 -1.94 -14.66 -1.38
C ARG A 331 -1.36 -13.54 -0.51
N ILE A 332 -1.63 -12.29 -0.87
CA ILE A 332 -1.34 -11.14 0.00
C ILE A 332 -2.04 -11.30 1.36
N ASP A 333 -1.43 -10.76 2.41
CA ASP A 333 -1.85 -10.92 3.80
C ASP A 333 -2.57 -9.68 4.36
N GLY A 334 -2.76 -8.67 3.55
CA GLY A 334 -3.48 -7.44 3.91
C GLY A 334 -3.52 -6.43 2.79
N ILE A 335 -4.34 -5.41 2.99
CA ILE A 335 -4.49 -4.30 2.05
C ILE A 335 -4.22 -2.98 2.78
N ARG A 336 -3.42 -2.11 2.18
CA ARG A 336 -3.44 -0.68 2.48
C ARG A 336 -4.27 0.01 1.41
N MET A 337 -5.30 0.75 1.83
CA MET A 337 -6.17 1.49 0.92
C MET A 337 -5.77 2.96 0.90
N ASP A 338 -5.31 3.39 -0.25
CA ASP A 338 -4.88 4.74 -0.55
C ASP A 338 -6.03 5.74 -0.44
N THR A 339 -5.74 6.95 0.03
CA THR A 339 -6.66 8.10 0.03
C THR A 339 -8.09 7.77 0.52
N TYR A 340 -8.21 6.84 1.49
CA TYR A 340 -9.47 6.20 1.90
C TYR A 340 -10.65 7.17 2.14
N PRO A 341 -10.48 8.33 2.81
CA PRO A 341 -11.59 9.24 3.08
C PRO A 341 -12.13 10.00 1.87
N TYR A 342 -11.40 10.04 0.76
CA TYR A 342 -11.84 10.74 -0.45
C TYR A 342 -12.87 9.95 -1.24
N ALA A 343 -12.89 8.62 -1.12
CA ALA A 343 -13.89 7.74 -1.71
C ALA A 343 -15.22 7.79 -0.94
N ASP A 344 -16.32 7.33 -1.55
CA ASP A 344 -17.61 7.27 -0.87
C ASP A 344 -17.57 6.34 0.35
N MET A 345 -17.80 6.88 1.54
CA MET A 345 -17.67 6.18 2.82
C MET A 345 -18.53 4.91 2.90
N LEU A 346 -19.79 4.98 2.44
CA LEU A 346 -20.72 3.84 2.55
C LEU A 346 -20.41 2.76 1.53
N ALA A 347 -20.03 3.15 0.32
CA ALA A 347 -19.59 2.21 -0.71
C ALA A 347 -18.30 1.49 -0.29
N MET A 348 -17.36 2.21 0.31
CA MET A 348 -16.12 1.61 0.82
C MET A 348 -16.37 0.72 2.04
N ALA A 349 -17.36 1.05 2.88
CA ALA A 349 -17.78 0.15 3.96
C ALA A 349 -18.40 -1.15 3.40
N ASP A 350 -19.17 -1.06 2.32
CA ASP A 350 -19.72 -2.23 1.63
C ASP A 350 -18.62 -3.05 0.95
N TRP A 351 -17.61 -2.40 0.37
CA TRP A 351 -16.41 -3.07 -0.15
C TRP A 351 -15.70 -3.91 0.93
N ILE A 352 -15.42 -3.33 2.11
CA ILE A 352 -14.79 -4.07 3.23
C ILE A 352 -15.66 -5.23 3.67
N ARG A 353 -16.98 -5.00 3.85
CA ARG A 353 -17.93 -6.06 4.22
C ARG A 353 -17.85 -7.24 3.25
N ASP A 354 -17.82 -6.98 1.95
CA ASP A 354 -17.88 -8.02 0.93
C ASP A 354 -16.53 -8.76 0.81
N VAL A 355 -15.41 -8.08 1.01
CA VAL A 355 -14.09 -8.73 1.14
C VAL A 355 -14.05 -9.60 2.40
N GLN A 356 -14.51 -9.08 3.55
CA GLN A 356 -14.49 -9.84 4.81
C GLN A 356 -15.55 -10.95 4.87
N LYS A 357 -16.60 -10.89 4.05
CA LYS A 357 -17.52 -12.03 3.85
C LYS A 357 -16.79 -13.24 3.26
N GLU A 358 -15.80 -12.99 2.38
CA GLU A 358 -14.96 -14.05 1.80
C GLU A 358 -13.81 -14.43 2.75
N TYR A 359 -13.18 -13.44 3.40
CA TYR A 359 -12.03 -13.63 4.31
C TYR A 359 -12.32 -12.97 5.66
N PRO A 360 -13.01 -13.67 6.60
CA PRO A 360 -13.37 -13.11 7.90
C PRO A 360 -12.13 -12.64 8.68
N GLY A 361 -12.18 -11.39 9.17
CA GLY A 361 -11.09 -10.80 9.96
C GLY A 361 -9.89 -10.32 9.14
N TYR A 362 -9.96 -10.35 7.80
CA TYR A 362 -8.90 -9.82 6.95
C TYR A 362 -8.63 -8.35 7.24
N ASN A 363 -7.37 -8.00 7.55
CA ASN A 363 -7.03 -6.64 7.94
C ASN A 363 -6.81 -5.73 6.73
N ILE A 364 -7.42 -4.58 6.82
CA ILE A 364 -7.35 -3.49 5.85
C ILE A 364 -6.98 -2.23 6.61
N VAL A 365 -5.91 -1.57 6.22
CA VAL A 365 -5.54 -0.26 6.77
C VAL A 365 -5.89 0.83 5.78
N GLY A 366 -6.66 1.82 6.22
CA GLY A 366 -7.03 3.00 5.42
C GLY A 366 -6.12 4.18 5.72
N GLU A 367 -5.64 4.84 4.66
CA GLU A 367 -4.94 6.10 4.81
C GLU A 367 -5.94 7.23 5.12
N CYS A 368 -6.07 7.53 6.41
CA CYS A 368 -6.93 8.61 6.92
C CYS A 368 -6.05 9.74 7.47
N TRP A 369 -5.64 10.67 6.59
CA TRP A 369 -4.66 11.71 6.92
C TRP A 369 -5.30 12.89 7.66
N TYR A 370 -5.53 12.73 8.94
CA TYR A 370 -5.97 13.80 9.83
C TYR A 370 -4.86 14.20 10.80
N GLY A 371 -4.79 15.49 11.13
CA GLY A 371 -3.85 16.00 12.13
C GLY A 371 -4.24 15.68 13.57
N GLU A 372 -5.52 15.39 13.82
CA GLU A 372 -6.09 15.16 15.14
C GLU A 372 -6.63 13.74 15.32
N ALA A 373 -6.43 13.17 16.50
CA ALA A 373 -6.85 11.81 16.82
C ALA A 373 -8.35 11.57 16.58
N ALA A 374 -9.22 12.55 16.87
CA ALA A 374 -10.66 12.44 16.63
C ALA A 374 -11.00 12.25 15.14
N GLY A 375 -10.27 12.95 14.24
CA GLY A 375 -10.47 12.81 12.81
C GLY A 375 -10.09 11.42 12.30
N THR A 376 -8.97 10.88 12.78
CA THR A 376 -8.50 9.53 12.44
C THR A 376 -9.41 8.46 13.04
N ALA A 377 -9.75 8.57 14.34
CA ALA A 377 -10.60 7.62 15.04
C ALA A 377 -12.03 7.53 14.49
N PHE A 378 -12.53 8.61 13.86
CA PHE A 378 -13.82 8.62 13.17
C PHE A 378 -13.94 7.48 12.13
N TRP A 379 -12.84 7.10 11.49
CA TRP A 379 -12.82 6.12 10.40
C TRP A 379 -12.69 4.67 10.86
N GLN A 380 -12.29 4.44 12.11
CA GLN A 380 -12.17 3.07 12.61
C GLN A 380 -13.55 2.39 12.72
N ASP A 381 -13.60 1.09 12.47
CA ASP A 381 -14.84 0.29 12.61
C ASP A 381 -15.50 0.53 13.97
N ARG A 382 -16.83 0.63 13.98
CA ARG A 382 -17.66 0.88 15.16
C ARG A 382 -17.35 2.17 15.91
N SER A 383 -16.63 3.11 15.29
CA SER A 383 -16.28 4.37 15.94
C SER A 383 -17.51 5.12 16.45
N ARG A 384 -17.48 5.43 17.74
CA ARG A 384 -18.53 6.24 18.41
C ARG A 384 -18.56 7.68 17.93
N LEU A 385 -17.52 8.16 17.26
CA LEU A 385 -17.43 9.49 16.69
C LEU A 385 -18.13 9.58 15.32
N ASN A 386 -18.36 8.45 14.65
CA ASN A 386 -18.98 8.42 13.33
C ASN A 386 -20.52 8.41 13.43
N LEU A 387 -21.13 9.60 13.41
CA LEU A 387 -22.58 9.77 13.39
C LEU A 387 -23.18 9.74 11.98
N LYS A 388 -22.36 9.63 10.93
CA LYS A 388 -22.80 9.69 9.52
C LYS A 388 -23.03 8.31 8.90
N GLY A 389 -22.61 7.23 9.56
CA GLY A 389 -22.79 5.88 9.03
C GLY A 389 -21.81 4.88 9.60
N ARG A 390 -21.40 3.94 8.75
CA ARG A 390 -20.42 2.89 9.09
C ARG A 390 -19.21 3.01 8.15
N THR A 391 -18.06 2.56 8.61
CA THR A 391 -16.85 2.48 7.79
C THR A 391 -16.38 1.05 7.60
N ASN A 392 -16.65 0.16 8.59
CA ASN A 392 -16.13 -1.20 8.69
C ASN A 392 -14.58 -1.29 8.62
N LEU A 393 -13.86 -0.15 8.66
CA LEU A 393 -12.42 -0.10 8.48
C LEU A 393 -11.68 -0.61 9.73
N PRO A 394 -10.99 -1.75 9.67
CA PRO A 394 -10.36 -2.33 10.86
C PRO A 394 -9.23 -1.44 11.41
N THR A 395 -8.35 -0.94 10.53
CA THR A 395 -7.11 -0.26 10.92
C THR A 395 -7.02 1.11 10.26
N VAL A 396 -6.58 2.10 11.04
CA VAL A 396 -6.31 3.49 10.59
C VAL A 396 -4.85 3.84 10.80
N MET A 397 -4.31 4.81 10.03
CA MET A 397 -2.93 5.28 10.15
C MET A 397 -2.79 6.43 11.14
N ASP A 398 -1.82 6.36 12.06
CA ASP A 398 -1.60 7.33 13.15
C ASP A 398 -0.85 8.60 12.68
N PHE A 399 -1.43 9.31 11.71
CA PHE A 399 -0.90 10.60 11.28
C PHE A 399 -0.77 11.61 12.44
N PRO A 400 -1.71 11.62 13.43
CA PRO A 400 -1.57 12.49 14.58
C PRO A 400 -0.29 12.28 15.39
N LEU A 401 0.14 11.03 15.57
CA LEU A 401 1.42 10.71 16.22
C LEU A 401 2.61 11.11 15.34
N MET A 402 2.58 10.74 14.06
CA MET A 402 3.64 11.06 13.10
C MET A 402 3.93 12.56 13.05
N LEU A 403 2.90 13.41 13.05
CA LEU A 403 3.06 14.88 12.98
C LEU A 403 3.77 15.48 14.19
N ILE A 404 3.57 14.92 15.38
CA ILE A 404 4.21 15.44 16.59
C ILE A 404 5.58 14.81 16.88
N ALA A 405 5.82 13.58 16.40
CA ALA A 405 6.99 12.78 16.76
C ALA A 405 8.34 13.49 16.53
N PRO A 406 8.60 14.18 15.39
CA PRO A 406 9.89 14.85 15.20
C PRO A 406 10.22 15.86 16.30
N LYS A 407 9.25 16.69 16.70
CA LYS A 407 9.42 17.66 17.79
C LYS A 407 9.46 16.96 19.15
N ALA A 408 8.59 15.99 19.38
CA ALA A 408 8.47 15.31 20.66
C ALA A 408 9.77 14.59 21.08
N PHE A 409 10.50 13.99 20.13
CA PHE A 409 11.76 13.28 20.43
C PHE A 409 13.01 14.16 20.32
N THR A 410 12.93 15.39 19.81
CA THR A 410 14.10 16.28 19.69
C THR A 410 14.08 17.45 20.67
N ALA A 411 12.89 17.94 21.06
CA ALA A 411 12.77 19.03 22.01
C ALA A 411 13.06 18.58 23.45
N THR A 412 13.48 19.53 24.29
CA THR A 412 13.58 19.33 25.72
C THR A 412 12.21 19.11 26.34
N THR A 413 12.08 18.10 27.19
CA THR A 413 10.85 17.81 27.93
C THR A 413 10.76 18.77 29.13
N LEU A 414 9.83 19.70 29.07
CA LEU A 414 9.54 20.64 30.13
C LEU A 414 8.57 20.02 31.15
N PRO A 415 8.37 20.61 32.35
CA PRO A 415 7.52 20.02 33.38
C PRO A 415 6.06 19.75 32.95
N TRP A 416 5.53 20.52 32.00
CA TRP A 416 4.12 20.40 31.55
C TRP A 416 3.89 20.61 30.05
N ALA A 417 4.94 20.70 29.26
CA ALA A 417 4.84 20.94 27.82
C ALA A 417 6.06 20.42 27.08
N ASP A 418 5.91 20.28 25.76
CA ASP A 418 6.95 19.91 24.80
C ASP A 418 7.67 18.57 25.08
N GLY A 419 8.45 18.12 24.17
CA GLY A 419 9.22 16.89 24.29
C GLY A 419 8.33 15.67 24.51
N LEU A 420 8.71 14.77 25.41
CA LEU A 420 7.97 13.54 25.69
C LEU A 420 6.58 13.75 26.30
N ASN A 421 6.25 14.96 26.78
CA ASN A 421 4.86 15.30 27.15
C ASN A 421 3.91 15.24 25.94
N ASP A 422 4.38 15.60 24.75
CA ASP A 422 3.54 15.53 23.54
C ASP A 422 3.19 14.07 23.22
N ILE A 423 4.11 13.13 23.47
CA ILE A 423 3.85 11.69 23.34
C ILE A 423 2.82 11.21 24.38
N TYR A 424 3.01 11.59 25.65
CA TYR A 424 2.05 11.28 26.71
C TYR A 424 0.66 11.80 26.38
N ASN A 425 0.55 13.07 26.01
CA ASN A 425 -0.71 13.72 25.65
C ASN A 425 -1.37 13.05 24.43
N ARG A 426 -0.58 12.58 23.46
CA ARG A 426 -1.10 11.85 22.29
C ARG A 426 -1.70 10.52 22.70
N LEU A 427 -0.98 9.70 23.47
CA LEU A 427 -1.50 8.41 23.94
C LEU A 427 -2.69 8.56 24.89
N SER A 428 -2.75 9.64 25.66
CA SER A 428 -3.90 9.90 26.54
C SER A 428 -5.22 10.09 25.80
N LEU A 429 -5.16 10.31 24.47
CA LEU A 429 -6.34 10.39 23.59
C LEU A 429 -6.77 9.05 22.98
N ASP A 430 -6.11 7.95 23.34
CA ASP A 430 -6.43 6.62 22.81
C ASP A 430 -7.86 6.17 23.14
N TYR A 431 -8.52 6.78 24.13
CA TYR A 431 -9.95 6.57 24.41
C TYR A 431 -10.89 6.97 23.26
N LEU A 432 -10.39 7.73 22.27
CA LEU A 432 -11.14 8.09 21.07
C LEU A 432 -11.25 6.93 20.08
N TYR A 433 -10.25 6.05 20.05
CA TYR A 433 -10.24 4.88 19.18
C TYR A 433 -11.08 3.76 19.78
N GLU A 434 -11.78 3.03 18.93
CA GLU A 434 -12.49 1.82 19.37
C GLU A 434 -11.52 0.70 19.72
N ASP A 435 -10.43 0.58 18.94
CA ASP A 435 -9.34 -0.35 19.20
C ASP A 435 -7.97 0.28 18.91
N PRO A 436 -7.26 0.76 19.95
CA PRO A 436 -5.92 1.32 19.78
C PRO A 436 -4.87 0.33 19.28
N GLN A 437 -5.10 -0.99 19.38
CA GLN A 437 -4.17 -1.99 18.84
C GLN A 437 -4.26 -2.07 17.29
N HIS A 438 -5.39 -1.67 16.71
CA HIS A 438 -5.61 -1.54 15.28
C HIS A 438 -5.38 -0.09 14.78
N VAL A 439 -4.29 0.52 15.25
CA VAL A 439 -3.78 1.79 14.74
C VAL A 439 -2.37 1.54 14.20
N LEU A 440 -2.16 1.77 12.90
CA LEU A 440 -0.84 1.63 12.28
C LEU A 440 0.00 2.86 12.63
N THR A 441 1.03 2.65 13.45
CA THR A 441 1.93 3.70 13.96
C THR A 441 3.17 3.82 13.10
N PHE A 442 3.61 5.04 12.83
CA PHE A 442 4.80 5.29 12.03
C PHE A 442 5.42 6.65 12.38
N LEU A 443 6.70 6.81 12.06
CA LEU A 443 7.46 8.04 12.27
C LEU A 443 7.58 8.86 10.99
N ASP A 444 7.68 8.18 9.87
CA ASP A 444 7.70 8.72 8.51
C ASP A 444 7.17 7.70 7.51
N ASN A 445 6.87 8.17 6.31
CA ASN A 445 6.52 7.34 5.16
C ASN A 445 6.95 8.04 3.84
N HIS A 446 6.54 7.48 2.72
CA HIS A 446 6.86 8.00 1.38
C HIS A 446 6.21 9.34 1.04
N ASP A 447 5.25 9.82 1.86
CA ASP A 447 4.51 11.09 1.69
C ASP A 447 4.83 12.16 2.72
N THR A 448 5.75 11.87 3.65
CA THR A 448 6.16 12.81 4.71
C THR A 448 7.64 13.15 4.59
N ASP A 449 8.08 14.20 5.28
CA ASP A 449 9.51 14.38 5.51
C ASP A 449 10.08 13.18 6.26
N ARG A 450 11.35 12.84 6.01
CA ARG A 450 12.03 11.83 6.82
C ARG A 450 12.06 12.26 8.28
N PHE A 451 11.95 11.28 9.19
CA PHE A 451 11.74 11.53 10.61
C PHE A 451 12.78 12.46 11.25
N LEU A 452 14.07 12.23 11.00
CA LEU A 452 15.13 13.12 11.47
C LEU A 452 15.88 13.75 10.31
N PRO A 453 15.94 15.11 10.25
CA PRO A 453 16.49 15.80 9.10
C PRO A 453 18.03 15.77 9.02
N ALA A 454 18.74 15.50 10.12
CA ALA A 454 20.21 15.55 10.16
C ALA A 454 20.80 14.68 11.27
N LEU A 455 22.00 14.18 11.05
CA LEU A 455 22.84 13.39 11.94
C LEU A 455 24.26 13.99 11.96
N PRO A 456 25.10 13.69 12.95
CA PRO A 456 25.02 12.63 13.98
C PRO A 456 24.32 13.02 15.29
N GLU A 457 23.98 14.28 15.50
CA GLU A 457 23.53 14.81 16.80
C GLU A 457 22.21 14.20 17.29
N ASN A 458 21.42 13.67 16.35
CA ASN A 458 20.08 13.16 16.64
C ASN A 458 19.98 11.64 16.85
N LEU A 459 21.10 10.89 16.91
CA LEU A 459 21.05 9.42 17.03
C LEU A 459 20.35 8.95 18.32
N LEU A 460 20.54 9.61 19.43
CA LEU A 460 19.88 9.26 20.69
C LEU A 460 18.37 9.51 20.61
N SER A 461 17.96 10.63 20.03
CA SER A 461 16.54 10.91 19.74
C SER A 461 15.93 9.89 18.76
N TRP A 462 16.69 9.48 17.75
CA TRP A 462 16.26 8.41 16.82
C TRP A 462 16.05 7.09 17.58
N LYS A 463 16.98 6.71 18.47
CA LYS A 463 16.86 5.50 19.30
C LYS A 463 15.61 5.56 20.20
N GLN A 464 15.31 6.72 20.79
CA GLN A 464 14.09 6.91 21.58
C GLN A 464 12.82 6.71 20.74
N ALA A 465 12.77 7.33 19.58
CA ALA A 465 11.62 7.24 18.68
C ALA A 465 11.39 5.82 18.17
N VAL A 466 12.44 5.13 17.74
CA VAL A 466 12.35 3.72 17.30
C VAL A 466 11.97 2.81 18.46
N THR A 467 12.51 3.05 19.67
CA THR A 467 12.08 2.31 20.86
C THR A 467 10.59 2.51 21.13
N PHE A 468 10.12 3.75 21.13
CA PHE A 468 8.70 4.04 21.30
C PHE A 468 7.84 3.36 20.23
N LEU A 469 8.21 3.48 18.96
CA LEU A 469 7.51 2.86 17.84
C LEU A 469 7.35 1.35 18.02
N LEU A 470 8.42 0.65 18.42
CA LEU A 470 8.47 -0.80 18.53
C LEU A 470 7.97 -1.35 19.87
N THR A 471 7.73 -0.51 20.87
CA THR A 471 7.30 -0.97 22.22
C THR A 471 5.97 -0.39 22.67
N SER A 472 5.44 0.62 21.97
CA SER A 472 4.14 1.21 22.25
C SER A 472 2.98 0.32 21.77
N ARG A 473 1.78 0.86 21.71
CA ARG A 473 0.58 0.20 21.16
C ARG A 473 0.51 0.33 19.65
N GLY A 474 -0.32 -0.50 19.00
CA GLY A 474 -0.61 -0.47 17.59
C GLY A 474 0.34 -1.33 16.74
N ILE A 475 0.23 -1.16 15.44
CA ILE A 475 0.99 -1.89 14.42
C ILE A 475 2.11 -0.99 13.92
N PRO A 476 3.38 -1.22 14.27
CA PRO A 476 4.47 -0.34 13.85
C PRO A 476 4.81 -0.51 12.36
N GLN A 477 5.03 0.60 11.68
CA GLN A 477 5.54 0.66 10.31
C GLN A 477 6.87 1.40 10.30
N ILE A 478 7.87 0.81 9.66
CA ILE A 478 9.18 1.39 9.37
C ILE A 478 9.26 1.66 7.87
N TYR A 479 9.68 2.86 7.49
CA TYR A 479 9.92 3.20 6.10
C TYR A 479 11.34 2.82 5.71
N TYR A 480 11.55 2.19 4.52
CA TYR A 480 12.88 1.77 4.07
C TYR A 480 13.89 2.92 4.16
N GLY A 481 15.09 2.60 4.60
CA GLY A 481 16.16 3.58 4.81
C GLY A 481 16.12 4.31 6.16
N THR A 482 15.08 4.12 6.99
CA THR A 482 15.06 4.61 8.38
C THR A 482 16.19 3.97 9.18
N GLU A 483 16.44 2.68 8.99
CA GLU A 483 17.54 1.91 9.57
C GLU A 483 18.93 2.35 9.07
N LEU A 484 18.98 3.00 7.92
CA LEU A 484 20.17 3.55 7.28
C LEU A 484 20.34 5.06 7.56
N LEU A 485 19.47 5.62 8.41
CA LEU A 485 19.45 7.03 8.77
C LEU A 485 19.29 7.95 7.55
N MET A 486 18.52 7.51 6.55
CA MET A 486 18.19 8.34 5.40
C MET A 486 17.41 9.58 5.85
N HIS A 487 17.73 10.71 5.24
CA HIS A 487 17.10 12.00 5.52
C HIS A 487 16.58 12.62 4.23
N GLY A 488 15.57 13.46 4.32
CA GLY A 488 14.98 14.12 3.16
C GLY A 488 13.83 15.04 3.56
N ASN A 489 13.55 16.01 2.67
CA ASN A 489 12.52 17.01 2.87
C ASN A 489 11.72 17.20 1.59
N ARG A 490 10.39 17.10 1.69
CA ARG A 490 9.45 17.23 0.58
C ARG A 490 9.35 18.64 -0.03
N LYS A 491 9.78 19.67 0.70
CA LYS A 491 9.72 21.07 0.19
C LYS A 491 10.47 21.25 -1.14
N VAL A 492 11.43 20.37 -1.45
CA VAL A 492 12.16 20.40 -2.72
C VAL A 492 11.41 19.61 -3.79
N ALA A 493 11.11 18.35 -3.52
CA ALA A 493 10.30 17.44 -4.33
C ALA A 493 9.95 16.19 -3.53
N ASP A 494 8.86 15.50 -3.86
CA ASP A 494 8.47 14.24 -3.20
C ASP A 494 9.57 13.18 -3.31
N GLY A 495 10.25 13.11 -4.47
CA GLY A 495 11.36 12.18 -4.66
C GLY A 495 12.55 12.38 -3.73
N CYS A 496 12.67 13.57 -3.07
CA CYS A 496 13.74 13.81 -2.10
C CYS A 496 13.58 13.03 -0.79
N VAL A 497 12.40 12.52 -0.49
CA VAL A 497 12.15 11.59 0.63
C VAL A 497 12.05 10.14 0.18
N ARG A 498 12.14 9.89 -1.14
CA ARG A 498 12.04 8.60 -1.83
C ARG A 498 13.35 8.26 -2.52
N GLN A 499 14.45 8.35 -1.77
CA GLN A 499 15.80 8.16 -2.28
C GLN A 499 16.11 6.68 -2.55
N ASP A 500 17.06 6.43 -3.45
CA ASP A 500 17.58 5.09 -3.70
C ASP A 500 18.32 4.54 -2.49
N VAL A 501 18.23 3.23 -2.25
CA VAL A 501 19.14 2.54 -1.32
C VAL A 501 20.49 2.36 -2.00
N PRO A 502 21.59 2.92 -1.46
CA PRO A 502 22.91 2.75 -2.05
C PRO A 502 23.34 1.29 -2.07
N GLY A 503 23.72 0.81 -3.25
CA GLY A 503 24.06 -0.59 -3.51
C GLY A 503 22.92 -1.38 -4.16
N GLY A 504 21.74 -0.78 -4.31
CA GLY A 504 20.61 -1.40 -5.01
C GLY A 504 20.65 -1.26 -6.52
N PHE A 505 21.53 -0.44 -7.08
CA PHE A 505 21.48 -0.09 -8.50
C PHE A 505 22.83 -0.28 -9.18
N PRO A 506 22.82 -0.63 -10.49
CA PRO A 506 24.06 -0.71 -11.28
C PRO A 506 24.88 0.58 -11.21
N GLY A 507 26.19 0.43 -10.97
CA GLY A 507 27.11 1.57 -10.88
C GLY A 507 27.23 2.20 -9.49
N ASP A 508 26.47 1.75 -8.49
CA ASP A 508 26.63 2.20 -7.11
C ASP A 508 28.03 1.82 -6.58
N THR A 509 28.71 2.79 -5.99
CA THR A 509 30.06 2.63 -5.45
C THR A 509 30.09 2.13 -4.00
N ARG A 510 28.94 2.14 -3.33
CA ARG A 510 28.75 1.73 -1.95
C ARG A 510 27.49 0.84 -1.86
N ASN A 511 27.56 -0.21 -1.03
CA ASN A 511 26.44 -1.12 -0.82
C ASN A 511 26.02 -1.11 0.66
N GLU A 512 24.97 -0.35 0.98
CA GLU A 512 24.46 -0.22 2.34
C GLU A 512 23.59 -1.40 2.81
N PHE A 513 23.26 -2.33 1.93
CA PHE A 513 22.69 -3.62 2.33
C PHE A 513 23.68 -4.46 3.14
N THR A 514 24.96 -4.13 3.10
CA THR A 514 26.04 -4.84 3.82
C THR A 514 26.67 -3.95 4.91
N ALA A 515 27.15 -4.57 6.00
CA ALA A 515 27.80 -3.85 7.10
C ALA A 515 29.03 -3.06 6.65
N ASN A 516 29.79 -3.58 5.67
CA ASN A 516 30.98 -2.90 5.15
C ASN A 516 30.67 -1.66 4.30
N GLY A 517 29.48 -1.61 3.69
CA GLY A 517 29.04 -0.44 2.93
C GLY A 517 28.42 0.64 3.79
N ARG A 518 27.99 0.32 4.99
CA ARG A 518 27.43 1.27 5.96
C ARG A 518 28.52 2.02 6.72
N THR A 519 28.26 3.26 7.08
CA THR A 519 29.10 4.00 8.06
C THR A 519 28.99 3.38 9.45
N LYS A 520 29.89 3.73 10.36
CA LYS A 520 29.81 3.28 11.76
C LYS A 520 28.47 3.66 12.40
N LEU A 521 27.99 4.86 12.13
CA LEU A 521 26.72 5.37 12.68
C LEU A 521 25.52 4.62 12.13
N GLN A 522 25.51 4.34 10.81
CA GLN A 522 24.48 3.52 10.19
C GLN A 522 24.46 2.08 10.72
N ASN A 523 25.62 1.46 10.94
CA ASN A 523 25.69 0.14 11.57
C ASN A 523 25.13 0.17 13.01
N GLU A 524 25.44 1.22 13.78
CA GLU A 524 24.91 1.36 15.14
C GLU A 524 23.37 1.49 15.15
N ALA A 525 22.79 2.28 14.23
CA ALA A 525 21.35 2.40 14.06
C ALA A 525 20.72 1.09 13.60
N PHE A 526 21.29 0.46 12.57
CA PHE A 526 20.85 -0.81 12.04
C PHE A 526 20.82 -1.90 13.13
N ASP A 527 21.92 -2.08 13.85
CA ASP A 527 22.03 -3.10 14.91
C ASP A 527 21.04 -2.83 16.05
N TYR A 528 20.81 -1.56 16.39
CA TYR A 528 19.83 -1.16 17.39
C TYR A 528 18.41 -1.56 16.98
N LEU A 529 18.00 -1.21 15.77
CA LEU A 529 16.68 -1.55 15.24
C LEU A 529 16.52 -3.06 15.15
N CYS A 530 17.47 -3.77 14.55
CA CYS A 530 17.43 -5.23 14.41
C CYS A 530 17.24 -5.92 15.76
N ARG A 531 18.03 -5.55 16.77
CA ARG A 531 17.93 -6.15 18.11
C ARG A 531 16.55 -5.97 18.70
N LEU A 532 16.01 -4.76 18.62
CA LEU A 532 14.70 -4.44 19.20
C LEU A 532 13.56 -5.10 18.44
N ALA A 533 13.60 -5.13 17.11
CA ALA A 533 12.59 -5.77 16.29
C ALA A 533 12.58 -7.29 16.46
N HIS A 534 13.75 -7.93 16.51
CA HIS A 534 13.85 -9.37 16.81
C HIS A 534 13.34 -9.73 18.20
N TRP A 535 13.68 -8.93 19.23
CA TRP A 535 13.17 -9.12 20.58
C TRP A 535 11.64 -8.97 20.65
N ARG A 536 11.08 -8.03 19.85
CA ARG A 536 9.62 -7.82 19.76
C ARG A 536 8.90 -9.03 19.21
N ARG A 537 9.49 -9.80 18.28
CA ARG A 537 8.86 -11.00 17.71
C ARG A 537 8.43 -11.96 18.81
N GLY A 538 7.12 -12.29 18.88
CA GLY A 538 6.56 -13.19 19.89
C GLY A 538 6.51 -12.64 21.32
N ASN A 539 6.72 -11.32 21.50
CA ASN A 539 6.54 -10.65 22.78
C ASN A 539 5.07 -10.20 22.92
N ASP A 540 4.27 -11.03 23.60
CA ASP A 540 2.83 -10.80 23.78
C ASP A 540 2.51 -9.59 24.67
N ALA A 541 3.43 -9.17 25.56
CA ALA A 541 3.26 -7.94 26.31
C ALA A 541 3.26 -6.72 25.39
N ILE A 542 4.04 -6.74 24.32
CA ILE A 542 4.10 -5.64 23.35
C ILE A 542 2.92 -5.70 22.37
N SER A 543 2.63 -6.88 21.80
CA SER A 543 1.59 -7.01 20.77
C SER A 543 0.16 -6.92 21.31
N HIS A 544 -0.11 -7.51 22.48
CA HIS A 544 -1.48 -7.63 23.00
C HIS A 544 -1.62 -7.18 24.44
N GLY A 545 -0.51 -6.79 25.10
CA GLY A 545 -0.52 -6.39 26.50
C GLY A 545 -1.17 -5.03 26.74
N SER A 546 -1.61 -4.83 27.96
CA SER A 546 -2.07 -3.52 28.44
C SER A 546 -0.92 -2.51 28.43
N LEU A 547 -1.28 -1.24 28.28
CA LEU A 547 -0.37 -0.11 28.45
C LEU A 547 -0.74 0.64 29.75
N LYS A 548 0.25 0.91 30.60
CA LYS A 548 0.16 1.88 31.69
C LYS A 548 1.31 2.85 31.56
N HIS A 549 1.05 4.16 31.56
CA HIS A 549 2.09 5.16 31.43
C HIS A 549 1.97 6.25 32.49
N PHE A 550 3.09 6.90 32.76
CA PHE A 550 3.20 8.00 33.70
C PHE A 550 3.49 9.29 32.95
N MET A 551 2.89 10.39 33.37
CA MET A 551 3.23 11.71 32.85
C MET A 551 4.74 11.94 33.04
N PRO A 552 5.46 12.48 32.06
CA PRO A 552 6.88 12.77 32.21
C PRO A 552 7.16 13.66 33.43
N GLU A 553 8.05 13.23 34.30
CA GLU A 553 8.50 13.99 35.45
C GLU A 553 10.02 14.14 35.44
N ASN A 554 10.52 15.35 35.64
CA ASN A 554 11.94 15.70 35.50
C ASN A 554 12.53 15.25 34.15
N GLY A 555 11.71 15.24 33.08
CA GLY A 555 12.08 14.81 31.74
C GLY A 555 12.03 13.29 31.51
N LEU A 556 11.76 12.47 32.53
CA LEU A 556 11.66 11.01 32.38
C LEU A 556 10.23 10.59 32.08
N TYR A 557 10.00 9.96 30.93
CA TYR A 557 8.77 9.29 30.55
C TYR A 557 8.89 7.79 30.79
N VAL A 558 7.95 7.21 31.55
CA VAL A 558 7.93 5.78 31.89
C VAL A 558 6.61 5.16 31.53
N TYR A 559 6.65 3.97 30.91
CA TYR A 559 5.47 3.15 30.70
C TYR A 559 5.76 1.65 30.86
N GLU A 560 4.70 0.92 31.19
CA GLU A 560 4.66 -0.53 31.28
C GLU A 560 3.82 -1.11 30.12
N ARG A 561 4.33 -2.17 29.50
CA ARG A 561 3.53 -3.11 28.69
C ARG A 561 3.43 -4.42 29.46
N LYS A 562 2.23 -4.96 29.59
CA LYS A 562 2.01 -6.14 30.41
C LYS A 562 0.98 -7.09 29.81
N SER A 563 1.35 -8.37 29.69
CA SER A 563 0.49 -9.52 29.43
C SER A 563 0.43 -10.43 30.67
N PRO A 564 -0.35 -11.51 30.65
CA PRO A 564 -0.31 -12.52 31.72
C PRO A 564 1.06 -13.20 31.88
N SER A 565 1.87 -13.28 30.81
CA SER A 565 3.14 -14.02 30.78
C SER A 565 4.37 -13.14 30.86
N ARG A 566 4.29 -11.85 30.46
CA ARG A 566 5.43 -10.96 30.31
C ARG A 566 5.15 -9.55 30.81
N ARG A 567 6.22 -8.87 31.17
CA ARG A 567 6.18 -7.50 31.63
C ARG A 567 7.39 -6.76 31.10
N VAL A 568 7.16 -5.62 30.46
CA VAL A 568 8.18 -4.76 29.87
C VAL A 568 8.02 -3.35 30.43
N ILE A 569 9.10 -2.78 30.92
CA ILE A 569 9.18 -1.38 31.35
C ILE A 569 10.05 -0.61 30.38
N VAL A 570 9.55 0.51 29.90
CA VAL A 570 10.31 1.42 29.04
C VAL A 570 10.47 2.75 29.76
N MET A 571 11.71 3.25 29.81
CA MET A 571 12.07 4.53 30.42
C MET A 571 12.85 5.35 29.41
N MET A 572 12.43 6.58 29.16
CA MET A 572 13.07 7.51 28.22
C MET A 572 13.26 8.87 28.88
N HIS A 573 14.50 9.32 28.98
CA HIS A 573 14.82 10.67 29.48
C HIS A 573 14.94 11.65 28.31
N GLY A 574 14.02 12.63 28.22
CA GLY A 574 13.88 13.53 27.09
C GLY A 574 14.77 14.78 27.13
N ASN A 575 15.79 14.86 28.00
CA ASN A 575 16.63 16.04 28.16
C ASN A 575 18.10 15.73 27.93
N GLU A 576 18.91 16.79 27.74
CA GLU A 576 20.33 16.71 27.42
C GLU A 576 21.23 16.76 28.68
N ASN A 577 20.65 16.85 29.88
CA ASN A 577 21.34 16.86 31.15
C ASN A 577 21.23 15.52 31.88
N ASP A 578 22.12 15.28 32.84
CA ASP A 578 21.96 14.19 33.80
C ASP A 578 20.86 14.52 34.80
N VAL A 579 20.17 13.50 35.29
CA VAL A 579 19.11 13.64 36.30
C VAL A 579 19.06 12.43 37.22
N ASP A 580 18.83 12.67 38.50
CA ASP A 580 18.53 11.67 39.51
C ASP A 580 17.02 11.69 39.78
N ILE A 581 16.36 10.54 39.63
CA ILE A 581 14.92 10.39 39.73
C ILE A 581 14.55 9.55 40.94
N ASP A 582 13.65 10.07 41.77
CA ASP A 582 13.00 9.29 42.84
C ASP A 582 12.04 8.26 42.24
N MET A 583 12.38 6.98 42.34
CA MET A 583 11.62 5.89 41.77
C MET A 583 10.32 5.58 42.50
N SER A 584 10.08 6.19 43.66
CA SER A 584 8.80 6.05 44.38
C SER A 584 7.59 6.56 43.58
N ILE A 585 7.81 7.48 42.65
CA ILE A 585 6.82 8.00 41.70
C ILE A 585 6.17 6.84 40.91
N TYR A 586 6.95 5.81 40.60
CA TYR A 586 6.54 4.67 39.78
C TYR A 586 6.15 3.43 40.61
N ALA A 587 5.81 3.60 41.89
CA ALA A 587 5.53 2.50 42.84
C ALA A 587 4.35 1.58 42.41
N GLU A 588 3.48 2.03 41.52
CA GLU A 588 2.44 1.17 40.94
C GLU A 588 3.00 0.05 40.06
N ILE A 589 4.17 0.25 39.45
CA ILE A 589 4.77 -0.68 38.50
C ILE A 589 6.20 -1.10 38.89
N LEU A 590 6.88 -0.43 39.81
CA LEU A 590 8.27 -0.69 40.19
C LEU A 590 8.44 -0.62 41.69
N ARG A 591 9.33 -1.47 42.23
CA ARG A 591 9.71 -1.44 43.64
C ARG A 591 11.23 -1.45 43.75
N PRO A 592 11.81 -0.75 44.74
CA PRO A 592 13.22 -0.93 45.06
C PRO A 592 13.55 -2.41 45.28
N GLY A 593 14.60 -2.90 44.62
CA GLY A 593 14.99 -4.31 44.62
C GLY A 593 14.47 -5.13 43.43
N ASP A 594 13.47 -4.65 42.68
CA ASP A 594 13.07 -5.30 41.43
C ASP A 594 14.26 -5.34 40.47
N THR A 595 14.45 -6.45 39.80
CA THR A 595 15.58 -6.66 38.89
C THR A 595 15.08 -7.11 37.54
N PHE A 596 15.55 -6.45 36.50
CA PHE A 596 15.20 -6.68 35.10
C PHE A 596 16.47 -6.91 34.26
N THR A 597 16.30 -7.43 33.07
CA THR A 597 17.35 -7.43 32.06
C THR A 597 17.10 -6.26 31.07
N ASN A 598 18.13 -5.45 30.83
CA ASN A 598 18.06 -4.45 29.76
C ASN A 598 18.15 -5.18 28.41
N VAL A 599 17.09 -5.13 27.63
CA VAL A 599 16.96 -5.80 26.33
C VAL A 599 18.07 -5.39 25.35
N MET A 600 18.50 -4.11 25.42
CA MET A 600 19.47 -3.56 24.46
C MET A 600 20.93 -3.91 24.82
N THR A 601 21.26 -4.11 26.09
CA THR A 601 22.64 -4.39 26.52
C THR A 601 22.82 -5.82 27.07
N GLY A 602 21.74 -6.47 27.52
CA GLY A 602 21.77 -7.75 28.22
C GLY A 602 22.17 -7.62 29.71
N GLU A 603 22.45 -6.42 30.20
CA GLU A 603 22.82 -6.18 31.56
C GLU A 603 21.65 -6.26 32.52
N ARG A 604 21.92 -6.68 33.76
CA ARG A 604 20.91 -6.65 34.82
C ARG A 604 20.81 -5.25 35.41
N VAL A 605 19.60 -4.74 35.50
CA VAL A 605 19.29 -3.43 36.11
C VAL A 605 18.44 -3.69 37.34
N THR A 606 18.93 -3.22 38.51
CA THR A 606 18.18 -3.27 39.77
C THR A 606 17.59 -1.90 40.06
N ILE A 607 16.29 -1.86 40.32
CA ILE A 607 15.60 -0.62 40.66
C ILE A 607 16.05 -0.22 42.08
N THR A 608 16.63 0.96 42.20
CA THR A 608 17.03 1.57 43.47
C THR A 608 16.05 2.69 43.86
N PRO A 609 16.00 3.16 45.11
CA PRO A 609 15.13 4.27 45.51
C PRO A 609 15.31 5.52 44.62
N THR A 610 16.55 5.78 44.21
CA THR A 610 16.90 6.84 43.25
C THR A 610 17.68 6.20 42.10
N MET A 611 17.34 6.51 40.84
CA MET A 611 18.08 6.08 39.68
C MET A 611 18.62 7.28 38.90
N HIS A 612 19.84 7.11 38.38
CA HIS A 612 20.53 8.10 37.56
C HIS A 612 20.23 7.86 36.08
N PHE A 613 19.87 8.92 35.33
CA PHE A 613 19.68 8.91 33.87
C PHE A 613 20.56 9.98 33.24
N GLY A 614 21.39 9.56 32.29
CA GLY A 614 22.16 10.47 31.45
C GLY A 614 21.32 11.13 30.35
N PRO A 615 21.96 11.97 29.51
CA PRO A 615 21.32 12.65 28.39
C PRO A 615 20.61 11.66 27.44
N ARG A 616 19.35 11.92 27.13
CA ARG A 616 18.56 11.10 26.22
C ARG A 616 18.60 9.57 26.49
N ALA A 617 18.81 9.20 27.76
CA ALA A 617 18.89 7.80 28.17
C ALA A 617 17.61 7.05 27.80
N THR A 618 17.76 5.80 27.35
CA THR A 618 16.65 4.91 26.99
C THR A 618 16.90 3.52 27.57
N LEU A 619 15.95 3.00 28.33
CA LEU A 619 15.99 1.64 28.89
C LEU A 619 14.74 0.88 28.44
N VAL A 620 14.95 -0.35 27.99
CA VAL A 620 13.89 -1.35 27.75
C VAL A 620 14.18 -2.53 28.67
N LEU A 621 13.37 -2.71 29.68
CA LEU A 621 13.59 -3.64 30.78
C LEU A 621 12.55 -4.76 30.77
N GLU A 622 13.01 -6.02 30.75
CA GLU A 622 12.17 -7.22 30.81
C GLU A 622 12.59 -8.17 31.94
#